data_7b98ce75418d360a7889c4d180b49c74
#
_entry.id   7b98ce75418d360a7889c4d180b49c74
#
_cell.length_a   1.000
_cell.length_b   1.000
_cell.length_c   1.000
_cell.angle_alpha   90.00
_cell.angle_beta   90.00
_cell.angle_gamma   90.00
#
_symmetry.space_group_name_H-M   'P 1'
#
loop_
_entity.id
_entity.type
_entity.pdbx_description
1 polymer ?
#
loop_
_entity_poly.entity_id
_entity_poly.type
_entity_poly.pdbx_seq_one_letter_code
_entity_poly.pdbx_strand_id
1 'polypeptide(L)'
;RPQQAEAAKRAQASSEQLAALLTGEAAELALSAAWRQLTAAPSPESAAQAFLADLGERSGLGLDADVRTHHLAAAALRGVSEVMARLAQLRTHGAVILGQDELPIADGRQLNLELAQLQFASAALSAQLARADAQLAPGSQASAQLRAAQQAIAASVSTAQQTVVSELLRAS
;
A
#
# COMPACT_ATOMS: atom_id res chain seq x y z
N ARG A 1 -18.84 -3.62 -13.17
CA ARG A 1 -17.68 -4.00 -14.02
C ARG A 1 -16.98 -5.15 -13.28
N PRO A 2 -16.63 -6.30 -13.93
CA PRO A 2 -16.21 -7.52 -13.24
C PRO A 2 -14.96 -7.34 -12.36
N GLN A 3 -14.01 -6.54 -12.80
CA GLN A 3 -12.77 -6.27 -12.05
C GLN A 3 -13.01 -5.53 -10.72
N GLN A 4 -13.96 -4.60 -10.68
CA GLN A 4 -14.30 -3.89 -9.44
C GLN A 4 -14.99 -4.81 -8.43
N ALA A 5 -15.86 -5.70 -8.89
CA ALA A 5 -16.53 -6.68 -8.02
C ALA A 5 -15.52 -7.69 -7.43
N GLU A 6 -14.55 -8.12 -8.23
CA GLU A 6 -13.50 -9.02 -7.76
C GLU A 6 -12.56 -8.34 -6.76
N ALA A 7 -12.17 -7.08 -7.01
CA ALA A 7 -11.38 -6.30 -6.06
C ALA A 7 -12.12 -6.09 -4.73
N ALA A 8 -13.41 -5.80 -4.78
CA ALA A 8 -14.24 -5.64 -3.58
C ALA A 8 -14.33 -6.94 -2.76
N LYS A 9 -14.51 -8.10 -3.42
CA LYS A 9 -14.50 -9.41 -2.74
C LYS A 9 -13.17 -9.70 -2.05
N ARG A 10 -12.04 -9.43 -2.72
CA ARG A 10 -10.72 -9.62 -2.13
C ARG A 10 -10.48 -8.69 -0.94
N ALA A 11 -10.89 -7.44 -1.04
CA ALA A 11 -10.80 -6.48 0.06
C ALA A 11 -11.64 -6.92 1.26
N GLN A 12 -12.86 -7.42 1.04
CA GLN A 12 -13.71 -7.94 2.09
C GLN A 12 -13.10 -9.17 2.76
N ALA A 13 -12.62 -10.15 1.99
CA ALA A 13 -11.97 -11.35 2.54
C ALA A 13 -10.73 -11.01 3.38
N SER A 14 -9.91 -10.07 2.91
CA SER A 14 -8.74 -9.58 3.67
C SER A 14 -9.15 -8.86 4.96
N SER A 15 -10.23 -8.08 4.92
CA SER A 15 -10.78 -7.39 6.09
C SER A 15 -11.27 -8.38 7.16
N GLU A 16 -11.97 -9.43 6.74
CA GLU A 16 -12.45 -10.48 7.64
C GLU A 16 -11.30 -11.28 8.27
N GLN A 17 -10.28 -11.62 7.47
CA GLN A 17 -9.06 -12.28 7.98
C GLN A 17 -8.33 -11.42 9.01
N LEU A 18 -8.16 -10.13 8.73
CA LEU A 18 -7.51 -9.22 9.66
C LEU A 18 -8.32 -9.04 10.94
N ALA A 19 -9.64 -8.92 10.85
CA ALA A 19 -10.52 -8.85 12.01
C ALA A 19 -10.41 -10.11 12.89
N ALA A 20 -10.33 -11.30 12.28
CA ALA A 20 -10.13 -12.56 13.00
C ALA A 20 -8.77 -12.62 13.71
N LEU A 21 -7.69 -12.18 13.05
CA LEU A 21 -6.37 -12.10 13.68
C LEU A 21 -6.34 -11.15 14.88
N LEU A 22 -6.97 -9.98 14.76
CA LEU A 22 -7.01 -8.96 15.82
C LEU A 22 -7.84 -9.38 17.04
N THR A 23 -8.79 -10.29 16.86
CA THR A 23 -9.60 -10.84 17.97
C THR A 23 -9.04 -12.15 18.52
N GLY A 24 -8.18 -12.83 17.76
CA GLY A 24 -7.52 -14.08 18.11
C GLY A 24 -6.05 -13.87 18.50
N GLU A 25 -5.15 -14.22 17.59
CA GLU A 25 -3.70 -14.28 17.85
C GLU A 25 -3.08 -12.94 18.24
N ALA A 26 -3.61 -11.81 17.74
CA ALA A 26 -3.13 -10.47 18.04
C ALA A 26 -4.00 -9.70 19.03
N ALA A 27 -4.88 -10.39 19.79
CA ALA A 27 -5.79 -9.74 20.75
C ALA A 27 -5.06 -8.95 21.82
N GLU A 28 -3.87 -9.39 22.22
CA GLU A 28 -3.00 -8.72 23.20
C GLU A 28 -2.55 -7.32 22.76
N LEU A 29 -2.51 -7.04 21.45
CA LEU A 29 -2.16 -5.73 20.92
C LEU A 29 -3.30 -4.70 21.12
N ALA A 30 -4.47 -5.11 21.56
CA ALA A 30 -5.64 -4.26 21.83
C ALA A 30 -6.02 -3.32 20.66
N LEU A 31 -5.86 -3.77 19.41
CA LEU A 31 -6.08 -2.99 18.18
C LEU A 31 -7.53 -3.06 17.67
N SER A 32 -8.43 -3.80 18.31
CA SER A 32 -9.81 -3.98 17.87
C SER A 32 -10.60 -2.67 17.79
N ALA A 33 -10.30 -1.68 18.64
CA ALA A 33 -10.93 -0.36 18.58
C ALA A 33 -10.41 0.44 17.38
N ALA A 34 -9.09 0.46 17.16
CA ALA A 34 -8.47 1.14 16.02
C ALA A 34 -8.94 0.52 14.68
N TRP A 35 -9.11 -0.79 14.63
CA TRP A 35 -9.67 -1.49 13.46
C TRP A 35 -11.10 -1.06 13.15
N ARG A 36 -11.96 -0.98 14.18
CA ARG A 36 -13.33 -0.48 14.00
C ARG A 36 -13.37 0.97 13.52
N GLN A 37 -12.48 1.81 14.02
CA GLN A 37 -12.34 3.20 13.56
C GLN A 37 -11.92 3.26 12.09
N LEU A 38 -10.96 2.44 11.69
CA LEU A 38 -10.52 2.32 10.29
C LEU A 38 -11.68 1.92 9.37
N THR A 39 -12.44 0.88 9.73
CA THR A 39 -13.54 0.37 8.89
C THR A 39 -14.75 1.30 8.81
N ALA A 40 -14.91 2.20 9.79
CA ALA A 40 -15.98 3.20 9.83
C ALA A 40 -15.54 4.58 9.30
N ALA A 41 -14.26 4.76 8.97
CA ALA A 41 -13.73 6.07 8.62
C ALA A 41 -14.22 6.54 7.24
N PRO A 42 -14.60 7.82 7.09
CA PRO A 42 -14.96 8.40 5.80
C PRO A 42 -13.74 8.55 4.86
N SER A 43 -12.54 8.61 5.42
CA SER A 43 -11.26 8.64 4.70
C SER A 43 -10.43 7.41 5.08
N PRO A 44 -10.59 6.28 4.37
CA PRO A 44 -9.94 5.03 4.73
C PRO A 44 -8.41 5.10 4.62
N GLU A 45 -7.86 5.96 3.76
CA GLU A 45 -6.42 6.08 3.56
C GLU A 45 -5.71 6.65 4.81
N SER A 46 -6.20 7.76 5.35
CA SER A 46 -5.63 8.36 6.57
C SER A 46 -5.85 7.49 7.80
N ALA A 47 -7.01 6.85 7.89
CA ALA A 47 -7.32 5.91 8.97
C ALA A 47 -6.43 4.66 8.90
N ALA A 48 -6.11 4.16 7.71
CA ALA A 48 -5.19 3.04 7.53
C ALA A 48 -3.77 3.42 7.97
N GLN A 49 -3.30 4.62 7.67
CA GLN A 49 -2.00 5.10 8.14
C GLN A 49 -1.94 5.19 9.66
N ALA A 50 -2.98 5.73 10.30
CA ALA A 50 -3.08 5.79 11.76
C ALA A 50 -3.10 4.38 12.38
N PHE A 51 -3.87 3.45 11.81
CA PHE A 51 -3.92 2.06 12.24
C PHE A 51 -2.56 1.36 12.15
N LEU A 52 -1.82 1.56 11.05
CA LEU A 52 -0.49 0.99 10.87
C LEU A 52 0.55 1.61 11.82
N ALA A 53 0.41 2.90 12.14
CA ALA A 53 1.24 3.54 13.17
C ALA A 53 0.99 2.93 14.56
N ASP A 54 -0.27 2.79 14.96
CA ASP A 54 -0.68 2.15 16.21
C ASP A 54 -0.19 0.70 16.29
N LEU A 55 -0.31 -0.05 15.19
CA LEU A 55 0.20 -1.42 15.08
C LEU A 55 1.72 -1.47 15.30
N GLY A 56 2.46 -0.58 14.65
CA GLY A 56 3.91 -0.49 14.77
C GLY A 56 4.36 -0.17 16.19
N GLU A 57 3.67 0.76 16.85
CA GLU A 57 3.97 1.17 18.22
C GLU A 57 3.67 0.05 19.23
N ARG A 58 2.47 -0.55 19.17
CA ARG A 58 2.01 -1.58 20.11
C ARG A 58 2.71 -2.92 19.93
N SER A 59 3.07 -3.28 18.71
CA SER A 59 3.78 -4.54 18.44
C SER A 59 5.25 -4.50 18.86
N GLY A 60 5.83 -3.32 19.07
CA GLY A 60 7.25 -3.18 19.35
C GLY A 60 8.17 -3.61 18.20
N LEU A 61 7.63 -3.95 17.03
CA LEU A 61 8.39 -4.46 15.87
C LEU A 61 9.48 -3.49 15.39
N GLY A 62 9.29 -2.19 15.62
CA GLY A 62 10.29 -1.18 15.28
C GLY A 62 11.52 -1.19 16.20
N LEU A 63 11.43 -1.84 17.36
CA LEU A 63 12.49 -1.96 18.37
C LEU A 63 13.16 -3.33 18.36
N ASP A 64 12.69 -4.26 17.52
CA ASP A 64 13.25 -5.61 17.44
C ASP A 64 14.69 -5.55 16.89
N ALA A 65 15.60 -6.20 17.60
CA ALA A 65 17.01 -6.30 17.22
C ALA A 65 17.25 -7.28 16.05
N ASP A 66 16.26 -8.11 15.69
CA ASP A 66 16.35 -8.99 14.51
C ASP A 66 16.23 -8.17 13.21
N VAL A 67 17.30 -8.20 12.43
CA VAL A 67 17.39 -7.46 11.15
C VAL A 67 16.27 -7.84 10.19
N ARG A 68 15.78 -9.07 10.19
CA ARG A 68 14.67 -9.54 9.34
C ARG A 68 13.37 -8.87 9.75
N THR A 69 13.06 -8.95 11.05
CA THR A 69 11.87 -8.32 11.63
C THR A 69 11.87 -6.82 11.39
N HIS A 70 13.03 -6.18 11.56
CA HIS A 70 13.19 -4.75 11.28
C HIS A 70 12.85 -4.39 9.82
N HIS A 71 13.40 -5.11 8.83
CA HIS A 71 13.11 -4.82 7.43
C HIS A 71 11.67 -5.13 7.04
N LEU A 72 11.08 -6.19 7.57
CA LEU A 72 9.67 -6.53 7.35
C LEU A 72 8.73 -5.49 7.97
N ALA A 73 9.00 -5.07 9.20
CA ALA A 73 8.25 -4.02 9.88
C ALA A 73 8.35 -2.69 9.13
N ALA A 74 9.56 -2.28 8.73
CA ALA A 74 9.75 -1.06 7.95
C ALA A 74 9.01 -1.13 6.59
N ALA A 75 9.07 -2.26 5.89
CA ALA A 75 8.34 -2.47 4.65
C ALA A 75 6.83 -2.39 4.85
N ALA A 76 6.28 -3.13 5.84
CA ALA A 76 4.84 -3.22 6.09
C ALA A 76 4.27 -1.89 6.63
N LEU A 77 4.91 -1.30 7.64
CA LEU A 77 4.37 -0.14 8.36
C LEU A 77 4.59 1.19 7.64
N ARG A 78 5.72 1.35 6.96
CA ARG A 78 6.07 2.60 6.27
C ARG A 78 6.00 2.46 4.75
N GLY A 79 6.66 1.44 4.19
CA GLY A 79 6.79 1.30 2.76
C GLY A 79 5.46 1.09 2.06
N VAL A 80 4.63 0.18 2.57
CA VAL A 80 3.28 -0.07 2.02
C VAL A 80 2.40 1.15 2.19
N SER A 81 2.41 1.78 3.37
CA SER A 81 1.63 3.00 3.64
C SER A 81 1.97 4.13 2.69
N GLU A 82 3.26 4.36 2.42
CA GLU A 82 3.71 5.41 1.52
C GLU A 82 3.25 5.13 0.07
N VAL A 83 3.42 3.91 -0.43
CA VAL A 83 2.95 3.54 -1.78
C VAL A 83 1.43 3.71 -1.89
N MET A 84 0.66 3.29 -0.88
CA MET A 84 -0.79 3.44 -0.86
C MET A 84 -1.22 4.91 -0.85
N ALA A 85 -0.55 5.76 -0.07
CA ALA A 85 -0.81 7.20 -0.04
C ALA A 85 -0.57 7.85 -1.40
N ARG A 86 0.55 7.51 -2.08
CA ARG A 86 0.86 8.03 -3.43
C ARG A 86 -0.13 7.56 -4.48
N LEU A 87 -0.56 6.30 -4.43
CA LEU A 87 -1.62 5.78 -5.31
C LEU A 87 -2.96 6.49 -5.09
N ALA A 88 -3.34 6.73 -3.84
CA ALA A 88 -4.57 7.43 -3.49
C ALA A 88 -4.53 8.90 -3.99
N GLN A 89 -3.42 9.60 -3.79
CA GLN A 89 -3.20 10.96 -4.29
C GLN A 89 -3.31 11.02 -5.81
N LEU A 90 -2.60 10.14 -6.52
CA LEU A 90 -2.63 10.04 -7.98
C LEU A 90 -4.05 9.74 -8.50
N ARG A 91 -4.79 8.84 -7.85
CA ARG A 91 -6.17 8.52 -8.18
C ARG A 91 -7.09 9.73 -8.02
N THR A 92 -6.97 10.45 -6.89
CA THR A 92 -7.80 11.61 -6.59
C THR A 92 -7.55 12.73 -7.58
N HIS A 93 -6.30 13.04 -7.86
CA HIS A 93 -5.92 14.07 -8.82
C HIS A 93 -6.32 13.68 -10.25
N GLY A 94 -6.05 12.42 -10.65
CA GLY A 94 -6.47 11.91 -11.96
C GLY A 94 -8.00 11.95 -12.17
N ALA A 95 -8.79 11.67 -11.12
CA ALA A 95 -10.23 11.75 -11.18
C ALA A 95 -10.74 13.20 -11.40
N VAL A 96 -10.06 14.19 -10.80
CA VAL A 96 -10.38 15.61 -11.02
C VAL A 96 -10.08 16.01 -12.48
N ILE A 97 -8.92 15.60 -13.00
CA ILE A 97 -8.50 15.92 -14.38
C ILE A 97 -9.43 15.28 -15.41
N LEU A 98 -9.83 14.03 -15.20
CA LEU A 98 -10.78 13.35 -16.13
C LEU A 98 -12.16 14.02 -16.18
N GLY A 99 -12.50 14.89 -15.25
CA GLY A 99 -13.71 15.71 -15.27
C GLY A 99 -13.54 17.05 -16.00
N GLN A 100 -12.35 17.35 -16.53
CA GLN A 100 -12.04 18.57 -17.28
C GLN A 100 -12.02 18.29 -18.78
N ASP A 101 -12.37 19.29 -19.61
CA ASP A 101 -12.35 19.15 -21.07
C ASP A 101 -10.92 19.23 -21.64
N GLU A 102 -9.99 19.87 -20.93
CA GLU A 102 -8.60 20.04 -21.32
C GLU A 102 -7.68 19.78 -20.13
N LEU A 103 -6.47 19.26 -20.39
CA LEU A 103 -5.44 19.07 -19.37
C LEU A 103 -4.56 20.32 -19.27
N PRO A 104 -4.65 21.11 -18.17
CA PRO A 104 -3.76 22.25 -17.97
C PRO A 104 -2.30 21.79 -17.85
N ILE A 105 -1.37 22.56 -18.38
CA ILE A 105 0.08 22.25 -18.32
C ILE A 105 0.55 22.05 -16.88
N ALA A 106 0.00 22.81 -15.94
CA ALA A 106 0.32 22.68 -14.51
C ALA A 106 -0.05 21.30 -13.96
N ASP A 107 -1.24 20.80 -14.31
CA ASP A 107 -1.75 19.50 -13.87
C ASP A 107 -0.95 18.36 -14.49
N GLY A 108 -0.56 18.48 -15.77
CA GLY A 108 0.34 17.51 -16.40
C GLY A 108 1.71 17.43 -15.73
N ARG A 109 2.28 18.57 -15.30
CA ARG A 109 3.53 18.59 -14.51
C ARG A 109 3.35 17.96 -13.14
N GLN A 110 2.24 18.25 -12.47
CA GLN A 110 1.92 17.69 -11.15
C GLN A 110 1.74 16.18 -11.23
N LEU A 111 1.03 15.65 -12.22
CA LEU A 111 0.90 14.21 -12.45
C LEU A 111 2.25 13.51 -12.65
N ASN A 112 3.14 14.13 -13.44
CA ASN A 112 4.48 13.59 -13.65
C ASN A 112 5.29 13.56 -12.33
N LEU A 113 5.16 14.59 -11.49
CA LEU A 113 5.80 14.62 -10.17
C LEU A 113 5.24 13.51 -9.25
N GLU A 114 3.93 13.35 -9.22
CA GLU A 114 3.27 12.30 -8.42
C GLU A 114 3.66 10.90 -8.88
N LEU A 115 3.76 10.67 -10.19
CA LEU A 115 4.29 9.43 -10.75
C LEU A 115 5.72 9.16 -10.32
N ALA A 116 6.59 10.17 -10.38
CA ALA A 116 7.99 10.03 -9.93
C ALA A 116 8.06 9.70 -8.43
N GLN A 117 7.23 10.34 -7.60
CA GLN A 117 7.14 10.04 -6.17
C GLN A 117 6.63 8.61 -5.91
N LEU A 118 5.63 8.13 -6.65
CA LEU A 118 5.14 6.76 -6.58
C LEU A 118 6.23 5.75 -6.97
N GLN A 119 6.98 6.02 -8.03
CA GLN A 119 8.11 5.18 -8.45
C GLN A 119 9.18 5.10 -7.38
N PHE A 120 9.54 6.23 -6.78
CA PHE A 120 10.52 6.27 -5.70
C PHE A 120 10.07 5.49 -4.47
N ALA A 121 8.82 5.67 -4.04
CA ALA A 121 8.24 4.94 -2.90
C ALA A 121 8.20 3.42 -3.18
N SER A 122 7.81 3.01 -4.39
CA SER A 122 7.79 1.61 -4.80
C SER A 122 9.19 0.99 -4.84
N ALA A 123 10.19 1.71 -5.34
CA ALA A 123 11.58 1.25 -5.35
C ALA A 123 12.13 1.09 -3.93
N ALA A 124 11.85 2.04 -3.04
CA ALA A 124 12.26 1.98 -1.63
C ALA A 124 11.63 0.78 -0.91
N LEU A 125 10.33 0.53 -1.11
CA LEU A 125 9.63 -0.64 -0.56
C LEU A 125 10.23 -1.94 -1.11
N SER A 126 10.46 -2.03 -2.42
CA SER A 126 11.07 -3.21 -3.05
C SER A 126 12.45 -3.51 -2.49
N ALA A 127 13.26 -2.48 -2.24
CA ALA A 127 14.58 -2.63 -1.63
C ALA A 127 14.50 -3.17 -0.18
N GLN A 128 13.52 -2.71 0.60
CA GLN A 128 13.30 -3.23 1.97
C GLN A 128 12.87 -4.70 1.96
N LEU A 129 11.93 -5.06 1.08
CA LEU A 129 11.46 -6.45 0.92
C LEU A 129 12.59 -7.37 0.42
N ALA A 130 13.43 -6.90 -0.49
CA ALA A 130 14.59 -7.66 -0.95
C ALA A 130 15.62 -7.91 0.17
N ARG A 131 15.85 -6.92 1.06
CA ARG A 131 16.70 -7.09 2.23
C ARG A 131 16.13 -8.10 3.22
N ALA A 132 14.81 -8.08 3.42
CA ALA A 132 14.13 -9.07 4.25
C ALA A 132 14.21 -10.48 3.63
N ASP A 133 13.97 -10.62 2.30
CA ASP A 133 14.07 -11.90 1.59
C ASP A 133 15.47 -12.51 1.69
N ALA A 134 16.53 -11.67 1.59
CA ALA A 134 17.92 -12.11 1.71
C ALA A 134 18.27 -12.74 3.08
N GLN A 135 17.46 -12.47 4.12
CA GLN A 135 17.61 -13.05 5.45
C GLN A 135 16.78 -14.32 5.67
N LEU A 136 15.93 -14.68 4.72
CA LEU A 136 15.11 -15.89 4.78
C LEU A 136 15.82 -17.08 4.16
N ALA A 137 15.45 -18.29 4.60
CA ALA A 137 15.96 -19.50 3.98
C ALA A 137 15.53 -19.55 2.50
N PRO A 138 16.46 -19.79 1.56
CA PRO A 138 16.14 -19.91 0.15
C PRO A 138 15.05 -20.96 -0.10
N GLY A 139 14.03 -20.60 -0.88
CA GLY A 139 12.92 -21.50 -1.21
C GLY A 139 11.89 -21.69 -0.10
N SER A 140 12.00 -20.98 1.03
CA SER A 140 11.00 -21.02 2.10
C SER A 140 9.66 -20.44 1.63
N GLN A 141 8.57 -20.86 2.26
CA GLN A 141 7.24 -20.30 1.99
C GLN A 141 7.20 -18.77 2.22
N ALA A 142 7.88 -18.29 3.25
CA ALA A 142 7.97 -16.85 3.54
C ALA A 142 8.67 -16.08 2.41
N SER A 143 9.78 -16.63 1.87
CA SER A 143 10.47 -16.04 0.70
C SER A 143 9.55 -16.00 -0.53
N ALA A 144 8.81 -17.09 -0.80
CA ALA A 144 7.86 -17.13 -1.89
C ALA A 144 6.74 -16.09 -1.73
N GLN A 145 6.19 -15.94 -0.54
CA GLN A 145 5.16 -14.93 -0.23
C GLN A 145 5.68 -13.49 -0.40
N LEU A 146 6.90 -13.20 0.06
CA LEU A 146 7.53 -11.88 -0.12
C LEU A 146 7.71 -11.53 -1.60
N ARG A 147 8.19 -12.47 -2.40
CA ARG A 147 8.36 -12.26 -3.86
C ARG A 147 7.02 -12.06 -4.55
N ALA A 148 5.99 -12.81 -4.16
CA ALA A 148 4.64 -12.60 -4.68
C ALA A 148 4.10 -11.20 -4.32
N ALA A 149 4.32 -10.73 -3.11
CA ALA A 149 3.95 -9.38 -2.68
C ALA A 149 4.71 -8.30 -3.49
N GLN A 150 6.02 -8.47 -3.71
CA GLN A 150 6.80 -7.56 -4.56
C GLN A 150 6.26 -7.48 -5.99
N GLN A 151 5.93 -8.63 -6.58
CA GLN A 151 5.36 -8.67 -7.92
C GLN A 151 3.99 -7.99 -7.99
N ALA A 152 3.12 -8.21 -7.00
CA ALA A 152 1.82 -7.57 -6.92
C ALA A 152 1.91 -6.04 -6.81
N ILE A 153 2.83 -5.53 -5.98
CA ILE A 153 3.10 -4.09 -5.84
C ILE A 153 3.61 -3.52 -7.17
N ALA A 154 4.60 -4.15 -7.78
CA ALA A 154 5.16 -3.72 -9.06
C ALA A 154 4.10 -3.68 -10.17
N ALA A 155 3.24 -4.70 -10.25
CA ALA A 155 2.13 -4.74 -11.19
C ALA A 155 1.12 -3.61 -10.97
N SER A 156 0.77 -3.32 -9.70
CA SER A 156 -0.16 -2.23 -9.35
C SER A 156 0.40 -0.86 -9.73
N VAL A 157 1.68 -0.62 -9.47
CA VAL A 157 2.37 0.63 -9.83
C VAL A 157 2.48 0.77 -11.34
N SER A 158 2.84 -0.31 -12.05
CA SER A 158 2.89 -0.32 -13.52
C SER A 158 1.53 -0.01 -14.16
N THR A 159 0.47 -0.60 -13.62
CA THR A 159 -0.90 -0.31 -14.09
C THR A 159 -1.27 1.16 -13.88
N ALA A 160 -0.97 1.73 -12.72
CA ALA A 160 -1.22 3.15 -12.44
C ALA A 160 -0.44 4.06 -13.40
N GLN A 161 0.83 3.74 -13.67
CA GLN A 161 1.66 4.47 -14.63
C GLN A 161 1.09 4.41 -16.06
N GLN A 162 0.72 3.22 -16.51
CA GLN A 162 0.13 3.05 -17.83
C GLN A 162 -1.16 3.84 -17.96
N THR A 163 -2.03 3.79 -16.96
CA THR A 163 -3.28 4.55 -16.96
C THR A 163 -3.03 6.06 -17.07
N VAL A 164 -2.12 6.61 -16.26
CA VAL A 164 -1.80 8.04 -16.31
C VAL A 164 -1.23 8.43 -17.67
N VAL A 165 -0.30 7.66 -18.21
CA VAL A 165 0.33 7.96 -19.50
C VAL A 165 -0.66 7.82 -20.65
N SER A 166 -1.47 6.74 -20.67
CA SER A 166 -2.36 6.46 -21.80
C SER A 166 -3.65 7.29 -21.79
N GLU A 167 -4.22 7.52 -20.60
CA GLU A 167 -5.54 8.14 -20.47
C GLU A 167 -5.46 9.63 -20.17
N LEU A 168 -4.44 10.09 -19.46
CA LEU A 168 -4.34 11.47 -19.00
C LEU A 168 -3.32 12.29 -19.81
N LEU A 169 -2.10 11.77 -20.01
CA LEU A 169 -1.03 12.54 -20.66
C LEU A 169 -1.05 12.48 -22.19
N ARG A 170 -1.72 11.49 -22.81
CA ARG A 170 -1.88 11.42 -24.27
C ARG A 170 -3.16 12.08 -24.78
N ALA A 171 -4.13 12.31 -23.91
CA ALA A 171 -5.36 13.01 -24.25
C ALA A 171 -5.22 14.54 -24.29
N SER A 172 -4.04 15.04 -23.95
CA SER A 172 -3.61 16.45 -24.05
C SER A 172 -2.75 16.67 -25.29
#